data_0799ee6641c4a4bed986fdcada5f723b
#
_entry.id   0799ee6641c4a4bed986fdcada5f723b
#
_cell.length_a   1.000
_cell.length_b   1.000
_cell.length_c   1.000
_cell.angle_alpha   90.00
_cell.angle_beta   90.00
_cell.angle_gamma   90.00
#
_symmetry.space_group_name_H-M   'P 1'
#
loop_
_entity.id
_entity.type
_entity.pdbx_description
1 polymer ?
#
loop_
_entity_poly.entity_id
_entity_poly.type
_entity_poly.pdbx_seq_one_letter_code
_entity_poly.pdbx_strand_id
1 'polypeptide(L)'
;ISFTHLIGWAIVRAIADAVPAMKNTYVLGDDGKPRLVEHEHVNMSLAVDKEKPDGSRTLLVPVIRDCDTLDFEGFLAAYEEIIRKVNANKLTVDDFQGANVSLTNPGGIGTVQSVPRLMPGQAVIVGVGSIDYPAEFQGTDRATLSSLGVSKVVTVTSTYDHRIIQGAESGLVLKRVHELLLGEHDYYEDVFAALDMPYEAVKWRPDTFAIDREEAMLAKQMAVAKLIRVHRVRGHLIADLDPLRWKEPLTPRELDPATYGLTIWDLDREFLTDGVGGVDKMRLGDLLGVLRDAYSRTIGVEYMHIQDTDEQQWIQERFERPQPPVPKERKHRILERLNAAESFEKFLATKYVGTKRFGIEGAESAIPILDAVLSNAADASFDGAVLGMAHRGRLNVLSNIMGKSYEAIFSEFEGHIDPSSVQGSGDVKYHLGMKGKYVSPSGADVAVELAANPSHLETVGPIVMGMVRA
;
A
#
# COMPACT_ATOMS: atom_id res chain seq x y z
N ILE A 1 10.22 3.68 2.00
CA ILE A 1 10.22 5.17 1.99
C ILE A 1 10.87 5.63 3.29
N SER A 2 11.64 6.73 3.23
CA SER A 2 12.25 7.39 4.39
C SER A 2 11.88 8.87 4.44
N PHE A 3 12.08 9.52 5.58
CA PHE A 3 11.91 10.98 5.68
C PHE A 3 12.78 11.75 4.70
N THR A 4 13.97 11.22 4.33
CA THR A 4 14.84 11.88 3.35
C THR A 4 14.19 11.93 1.97
N HIS A 5 13.46 10.90 1.57
CA HIS A 5 12.73 10.88 0.30
C HIS A 5 11.61 11.92 0.29
N LEU A 6 10.81 12.00 1.35
CA LEU A 6 9.75 13.01 1.49
C LEU A 6 10.32 14.42 1.52
N ILE A 7 11.35 14.67 2.32
CA ILE A 7 11.98 16.01 2.40
C ILE A 7 12.61 16.38 1.05
N GLY A 8 13.31 15.45 0.40
CA GLY A 8 13.90 15.70 -0.93
C GLY A 8 12.85 16.06 -1.97
N TRP A 9 11.75 15.31 -2.01
CA TRP A 9 10.63 15.60 -2.90
C TRP A 9 9.97 16.94 -2.59
N ALA A 10 9.75 17.26 -1.30
CA ALA A 10 9.21 18.57 -0.89
C ALA A 10 10.11 19.74 -1.32
N ILE A 11 11.44 19.58 -1.29
CA ILE A 11 12.38 20.59 -1.77
C ILE A 11 12.23 20.77 -3.29
N VAL A 12 12.15 19.70 -4.07
CA VAL A 12 11.94 19.77 -5.52
C VAL A 12 10.65 20.52 -5.84
N ARG A 13 9.54 20.14 -5.20
CA ARG A 13 8.24 20.77 -5.38
C ARG A 13 8.25 22.25 -4.95
N ALA A 14 8.87 22.57 -3.80
CA ALA A 14 8.96 23.94 -3.33
C ALA A 14 9.74 24.84 -4.30
N ILE A 15 10.82 24.35 -4.90
CA ILE A 15 11.58 25.12 -5.89
C ILE A 15 10.78 25.23 -7.19
N ALA A 16 10.24 24.14 -7.71
CA ALA A 16 9.54 24.12 -8.98
C ALA A 16 8.28 25.00 -8.97
N ASP A 17 7.47 24.89 -7.90
CA ASP A 17 6.13 25.48 -7.85
C ASP A 17 6.11 26.89 -7.25
N ALA A 18 6.98 27.17 -6.26
CA ALA A 18 6.91 28.43 -5.51
C ALA A 18 8.02 29.43 -5.88
N VAL A 19 9.26 28.97 -6.08
CA VAL A 19 10.41 29.85 -6.33
C VAL A 19 11.36 29.25 -7.38
N PRO A 20 10.95 29.21 -8.67
CA PRO A 20 11.77 28.60 -9.73
C PRO A 20 13.15 29.23 -9.93
N ALA A 21 13.34 30.48 -9.49
CA ALA A 21 14.64 31.15 -9.54
C ALA A 21 15.73 30.44 -8.72
N MET A 22 15.36 29.67 -7.71
CA MET A 22 16.28 28.93 -6.84
C MET A 22 17.04 27.78 -7.55
N LYS A 23 16.69 27.42 -8.79
CA LYS A 23 17.45 26.46 -9.60
C LYS A 23 18.48 27.11 -10.51
N ASN A 24 18.44 28.44 -10.69
CA ASN A 24 19.33 29.19 -11.59
C ASN A 24 20.72 29.38 -10.99
N THR A 25 21.75 29.34 -11.83
CA THR A 25 23.14 29.36 -11.37
C THR A 25 23.92 30.58 -11.89
N TYR A 26 24.94 30.96 -11.15
CA TYR A 26 25.87 32.02 -11.54
C TYR A 26 27.12 31.42 -12.17
N VAL A 27 27.52 31.93 -13.32
CA VAL A 27 28.77 31.54 -13.99
C VAL A 27 29.54 32.81 -14.43
N LEU A 28 30.85 32.69 -14.55
CA LEU A 28 31.65 33.65 -15.27
C LEU A 28 31.81 33.16 -16.71
N GLY A 29 31.45 34.00 -17.69
CA GLY A 29 31.70 33.69 -19.10
C GLY A 29 33.20 33.73 -19.43
N ASP A 30 33.57 33.23 -20.59
CA ASP A 30 34.95 33.23 -21.08
C ASP A 30 35.53 34.65 -21.18
N ASP A 31 34.68 35.68 -21.29
CA ASP A 31 34.99 37.10 -21.25
C ASP A 31 35.14 37.67 -19.84
N GLY A 32 35.06 36.82 -18.80
CA GLY A 32 35.15 37.18 -17.39
C GLY A 32 33.92 37.94 -16.86
N LYS A 33 32.84 38.07 -17.66
CA LYS A 33 31.61 38.76 -17.22
C LYS A 33 30.68 37.78 -16.49
N PRO A 34 29.99 38.29 -15.47
CA PRO A 34 28.98 37.52 -14.77
C PRO A 34 27.78 37.24 -15.67
N ARG A 35 27.28 36.00 -15.61
CA ARG A 35 26.07 35.53 -16.32
C ARG A 35 25.19 34.74 -15.39
N LEU A 36 23.89 34.95 -15.54
CA LEU A 36 22.88 34.08 -14.97
C LEU A 36 22.61 32.94 -15.99
N VAL A 37 22.65 31.71 -15.53
CA VAL A 37 22.21 30.56 -16.30
C VAL A 37 20.86 30.13 -15.76
N GLU A 38 19.84 30.26 -16.59
CA GLU A 38 18.50 29.78 -16.32
C GLU A 38 18.41 28.30 -16.70
N HIS A 39 18.11 27.46 -15.72
CA HIS A 39 17.94 26.03 -15.91
C HIS A 39 16.46 25.70 -16.12
N GLU A 40 16.18 24.82 -17.06
CA GLU A 40 14.81 24.36 -17.30
C GLU A 40 14.29 23.50 -16.15
N HIS A 41 15.15 22.62 -15.63
CA HIS A 41 14.78 21.63 -14.63
C HIS A 41 15.58 21.71 -13.33
N VAL A 42 15.03 21.13 -12.27
CA VAL A 42 15.70 20.91 -10.99
C VAL A 42 16.53 19.63 -11.08
N ASN A 43 17.85 19.76 -11.02
CA ASN A 43 18.80 18.65 -10.98
C ASN A 43 19.38 18.54 -9.57
N MET A 44 18.89 17.58 -8.80
CA MET A 44 19.24 17.44 -7.39
C MET A 44 20.39 16.46 -7.19
N SER A 45 21.50 16.94 -6.64
CA SER A 45 22.56 16.06 -6.16
C SER A 45 22.33 15.62 -4.72
N LEU A 46 22.71 14.38 -4.43
CA LEU A 46 22.61 13.77 -3.11
C LEU A 46 24.00 13.63 -2.50
N ALA A 47 24.23 14.23 -1.34
CA ALA A 47 25.47 14.04 -0.59
C ALA A 47 25.44 12.68 0.14
N VAL A 48 26.10 11.68 -0.42
CA VAL A 48 26.16 10.33 0.12
C VAL A 48 27.53 10.07 0.71
N ASP A 49 27.58 9.84 2.01
CA ASP A 49 28.79 9.46 2.73
C ASP A 49 28.96 7.95 2.71
N LYS A 50 30.07 7.49 2.16
CA LYS A 50 30.41 6.07 2.02
C LYS A 50 31.62 5.71 2.84
N GLU A 51 31.49 4.76 3.73
CA GLU A 51 32.58 4.13 4.45
C GLU A 51 33.26 3.06 3.58
N LYS A 52 34.58 3.10 3.52
CA LYS A 52 35.39 2.12 2.81
C LYS A 52 35.81 0.99 3.75
N PRO A 53 36.25 -0.18 3.21
CA PRO A 53 36.67 -1.31 4.02
C PRO A 53 37.83 -1.00 4.97
N ASP A 54 38.65 0.03 4.68
CA ASP A 54 39.76 0.51 5.51
C ASP A 54 39.32 1.49 6.61
N GLY A 55 38.01 1.73 6.76
CA GLY A 55 37.45 2.69 7.72
C GLY A 55 37.51 4.16 7.27
N SER A 56 38.11 4.46 6.12
CA SER A 56 38.10 5.81 5.56
C SER A 56 36.72 6.14 4.96
N ARG A 57 36.37 7.42 4.94
CA ARG A 57 35.06 7.89 4.40
C ARG A 57 35.29 8.67 3.11
N THR A 58 34.34 8.53 2.20
CA THR A 58 34.34 9.26 0.93
C THR A 58 32.95 9.85 0.72
N LEU A 59 32.89 11.16 0.48
CA LEU A 59 31.67 11.84 0.08
C LEU A 59 31.51 11.74 -1.43
N LEU A 60 30.38 11.20 -1.87
CA LEU A 60 29.94 11.14 -3.26
C LEU A 60 28.72 12.03 -3.42
N VAL A 61 28.61 12.73 -4.57
CA VAL A 61 27.55 13.71 -4.79
C VAL A 61 26.89 13.45 -6.17
N PRO A 62 26.30 12.26 -6.38
CA PRO A 62 25.62 11.95 -7.62
C PRO A 62 24.32 12.74 -7.78
N VAL A 63 23.83 12.85 -9.03
CA VAL A 63 22.75 13.75 -9.44
C VAL A 63 21.54 12.96 -9.94
N ILE A 64 20.37 13.30 -9.45
CA ILE A 64 19.07 12.96 -10.04
C ILE A 64 18.71 14.12 -10.97
N ARG A 65 18.52 13.85 -12.25
CA ARG A 65 18.19 14.86 -13.26
C ARG A 65 16.70 15.05 -13.38
N ASP A 66 16.30 16.25 -13.78
CA ASP A 66 14.93 16.62 -14.15
C ASP A 66 13.90 16.23 -13.09
N CYS A 67 14.26 16.41 -11.80
CA CYS A 67 13.46 15.96 -10.66
C CYS A 67 12.03 16.52 -10.66
N ASP A 68 11.84 17.72 -11.18
CA ASP A 68 10.56 18.41 -11.24
C ASP A 68 9.61 17.86 -12.31
N THR A 69 10.10 17.00 -13.21
CA THR A 69 9.28 16.28 -14.21
C THR A 69 8.77 14.92 -13.70
N LEU A 70 9.31 14.45 -12.58
CA LEU A 70 8.96 13.17 -11.98
C LEU A 70 7.78 13.34 -11.03
N ASP A 71 6.97 12.30 -10.87
CA ASP A 71 6.11 12.14 -9.71
C ASP A 71 6.89 11.56 -8.53
N PHE A 72 6.21 11.31 -7.40
CA PHE A 72 6.92 10.80 -6.21
C PHE A 72 7.48 9.39 -6.42
N GLU A 73 6.78 8.51 -7.13
CA GLU A 73 7.28 7.17 -7.44
C GLU A 73 8.53 7.23 -8.30
N GLY A 74 8.52 8.02 -9.37
CA GLY A 74 9.67 8.25 -10.24
C GLY A 74 10.87 8.85 -9.52
N PHE A 75 10.63 9.84 -8.64
CA PHE A 75 11.69 10.42 -7.81
C PHE A 75 12.28 9.39 -6.83
N LEU A 76 11.43 8.60 -6.17
CA LEU A 76 11.85 7.52 -5.26
C LEU A 76 12.69 6.48 -6.01
N ALA A 77 12.24 6.04 -7.18
CA ALA A 77 12.96 5.06 -8.01
C ALA A 77 14.33 5.59 -8.45
N ALA A 78 14.41 6.85 -8.87
CA ALA A 78 15.68 7.50 -9.25
C ALA A 78 16.62 7.64 -8.04
N TYR A 79 16.10 7.99 -6.88
CA TYR A 79 16.87 8.08 -5.64
C TYR A 79 17.47 6.71 -5.26
N GLU A 80 16.64 5.66 -5.22
CA GLU A 80 17.06 4.30 -4.87
C GLU A 80 18.06 3.73 -5.90
N GLU A 81 17.92 4.05 -7.19
CA GLU A 81 18.88 3.67 -8.23
C GLU A 81 20.25 4.30 -7.98
N ILE A 82 20.30 5.59 -7.65
CA ILE A 82 21.55 6.29 -7.31
C ILE A 82 22.22 5.64 -6.10
N ILE A 83 21.47 5.37 -5.02
CA ILE A 83 22.00 4.71 -3.82
C ILE A 83 22.53 3.30 -4.16
N ARG A 84 21.83 2.56 -5.02
CA ARG A 84 22.26 1.24 -5.49
C ARG A 84 23.58 1.32 -6.27
N LYS A 85 23.72 2.31 -7.18
CA LYS A 85 24.99 2.56 -7.92
C LYS A 85 26.13 2.92 -6.98
N VAL A 86 25.89 3.76 -5.97
CA VAL A 86 26.87 4.11 -4.93
C VAL A 86 27.36 2.85 -4.20
N ASN A 87 26.44 2.03 -3.72
CA ASN A 87 26.76 0.81 -2.97
C ASN A 87 27.50 -0.22 -3.82
N ALA A 88 27.15 -0.34 -5.11
CA ALA A 88 27.77 -1.24 -6.06
C ALA A 88 29.10 -0.72 -6.68
N ASN A 89 29.55 0.51 -6.35
CA ASN A 89 30.65 1.21 -7.02
C ASN A 89 30.50 1.31 -8.55
N LYS A 90 29.28 1.58 -9.02
CA LYS A 90 28.94 1.64 -10.45
C LYS A 90 28.60 3.06 -10.93
N LEU A 91 28.95 4.09 -10.16
CA LEU A 91 28.80 5.47 -10.61
C LEU A 91 29.78 5.79 -11.75
N THR A 92 29.30 6.50 -12.74
CA THR A 92 30.04 7.02 -13.89
C THR A 92 30.30 8.52 -13.73
N VAL A 93 31.16 9.10 -14.54
CA VAL A 93 31.42 10.56 -14.54
C VAL A 93 30.15 11.35 -14.84
N ASP A 94 29.29 10.81 -15.65
CA ASP A 94 28.01 11.44 -16.03
C ASP A 94 27.03 11.55 -14.86
N ASP A 95 27.08 10.61 -13.92
CA ASP A 95 26.22 10.65 -12.71
C ASP A 95 26.56 11.81 -11.77
N PHE A 96 27.66 12.56 -11.99
CA PHE A 96 28.07 13.68 -11.15
C PHE A 96 27.86 15.06 -11.82
N GLN A 97 27.33 15.11 -13.03
CA GLN A 97 27.24 16.35 -13.79
C GLN A 97 25.86 16.98 -13.79
N GLY A 98 25.81 18.33 -13.91
CA GLY A 98 24.60 19.06 -14.14
C GLY A 98 23.77 19.42 -12.90
N ALA A 99 24.27 19.19 -11.69
CA ALA A 99 23.58 19.56 -10.46
C ALA A 99 23.43 21.09 -10.32
N ASN A 100 22.24 21.56 -10.01
CA ASN A 100 21.97 22.96 -9.64
C ASN A 100 21.42 23.10 -8.21
N VAL A 101 20.89 22.02 -7.65
CA VAL A 101 20.41 21.93 -6.25
C VAL A 101 21.11 20.75 -5.57
N SER A 102 21.41 20.86 -4.28
CA SER A 102 21.99 19.76 -3.49
C SER A 102 21.18 19.47 -2.24
N LEU A 103 21.12 18.21 -1.87
CA LEU A 103 20.57 17.75 -0.60
C LEU A 103 21.66 17.03 0.20
N THR A 104 21.84 17.45 1.46
CA THR A 104 22.70 16.73 2.43
C THR A 104 21.91 16.43 3.70
N ASN A 105 22.00 15.19 4.18
CA ASN A 105 21.30 14.75 5.40
C ASN A 105 22.29 14.17 6.42
N PRO A 106 23.02 14.99 7.17
CA PRO A 106 23.86 14.53 8.26
C PRO A 106 23.04 14.16 9.53
N GLY A 107 21.74 14.35 9.52
CA GLY A 107 20.86 13.95 10.61
C GLY A 107 20.89 12.45 10.90
N GLY A 108 21.17 11.60 9.90
CA GLY A 108 21.29 10.16 10.06
C GLY A 108 22.46 9.73 11.00
N ILE A 109 23.46 10.59 11.21
CA ILE A 109 24.54 10.38 12.16
C ILE A 109 24.44 11.25 13.42
N GLY A 110 23.25 11.85 13.66
CA GLY A 110 22.94 12.59 14.88
C GLY A 110 23.24 14.11 14.83
N THR A 111 23.59 14.67 13.67
CA THR A 111 23.80 16.12 13.54
C THR A 111 22.46 16.87 13.57
N VAL A 112 22.23 17.69 14.59
CA VAL A 112 20.96 18.42 14.77
C VAL A 112 20.77 19.51 13.72
N GLN A 113 21.86 20.23 13.39
CA GLN A 113 21.85 21.31 12.41
C GLN A 113 23.17 21.32 11.62
N SER A 114 23.07 21.52 10.32
CA SER A 114 24.22 21.67 9.43
C SER A 114 24.05 22.93 8.60
N VAL A 115 25.14 23.65 8.37
CA VAL A 115 25.23 24.76 7.40
C VAL A 115 26.24 24.32 6.33
N PRO A 116 25.80 23.61 5.30
CA PRO A 116 26.69 23.06 4.30
C PRO A 116 27.28 24.16 3.42
N ARG A 117 28.47 23.90 2.86
CA ARG A 117 29.07 24.79 1.86
C ARG A 117 28.44 24.55 0.50
N LEU A 118 28.09 25.64 -0.17
CA LEU A 118 27.63 25.58 -1.56
C LEU A 118 28.79 25.15 -2.48
N MET A 119 28.52 24.21 -3.35
CA MET A 119 29.50 23.75 -4.34
C MET A 119 29.52 24.71 -5.53
N PRO A 120 30.68 24.88 -6.19
CA PRO A 120 30.77 25.71 -7.38
C PRO A 120 29.77 25.25 -8.46
N GLY A 121 29.10 26.22 -9.10
CA GLY A 121 28.11 25.93 -10.15
C GLY A 121 26.74 25.49 -9.65
N GLN A 122 26.49 25.52 -8.35
CA GLN A 122 25.17 25.23 -7.78
C GLN A 122 24.49 26.50 -7.25
N ALA A 123 23.17 26.48 -7.26
CA ALA A 123 22.32 27.56 -6.79
C ALA A 123 22.09 27.50 -5.28
N VAL A 124 21.75 26.31 -4.77
CA VAL A 124 21.38 26.08 -3.38
C VAL A 124 21.78 24.68 -2.92
N ILE A 125 22.15 24.57 -1.66
CA ILE A 125 22.31 23.31 -0.93
C ILE A 125 21.44 23.34 0.33
N VAL A 126 20.62 22.29 0.50
CA VAL A 126 19.73 22.14 1.65
C VAL A 126 20.31 21.10 2.60
N GLY A 127 20.45 21.49 3.86
CA GLY A 127 20.91 20.60 4.94
C GLY A 127 19.73 20.16 5.80
N VAL A 128 19.65 18.85 6.07
CA VAL A 128 18.63 18.24 6.94
C VAL A 128 19.29 17.71 8.19
N GLY A 129 18.81 18.19 9.35
CA GLY A 129 19.28 17.73 10.66
C GLY A 129 18.62 16.41 11.11
N SER A 130 19.00 15.97 12.30
CA SER A 130 18.39 14.81 12.95
C SER A 130 16.92 15.10 13.30
N ILE A 131 16.10 14.05 13.19
CA ILE A 131 14.71 14.07 13.65
C ILE A 131 14.69 13.57 15.09
N ASP A 132 14.52 14.48 16.04
CA ASP A 132 14.53 14.17 17.46
C ASP A 132 13.65 15.14 18.26
N TYR A 133 13.38 14.82 19.52
CA TYR A 133 12.65 15.73 20.40
C TYR A 133 13.46 17.03 20.59
N PRO A 134 12.78 18.19 20.83
CA PRO A 134 13.45 19.42 21.20
C PRO A 134 14.37 19.21 22.41
N ALA A 135 15.49 19.95 22.48
CA ALA A 135 16.56 19.73 23.46
C ALA A 135 16.05 19.71 24.92
N GLU A 136 15.07 20.56 25.23
CA GLU A 136 14.44 20.68 26.54
C GLU A 136 13.63 19.44 26.96
N PHE A 137 13.30 18.55 26.01
CA PHE A 137 12.50 17.35 26.25
C PHE A 137 13.28 16.04 26.08
N GLN A 138 14.54 16.06 25.69
CA GLN A 138 15.33 14.85 25.39
C GLN A 138 15.53 13.92 26.60
N GLY A 139 15.43 14.44 27.82
CA GLY A 139 15.51 13.66 29.05
C GLY A 139 14.15 13.18 29.59
N THR A 140 13.05 13.45 28.88
CA THR A 140 11.70 13.18 29.34
C THR A 140 11.27 11.77 28.92
N ASP A 141 10.56 11.05 29.79
CA ASP A 141 10.00 9.74 29.49
C ASP A 141 8.88 9.82 28.43
N ARG A 142 8.66 8.71 27.73
CA ARG A 142 7.71 8.65 26.61
C ARG A 142 6.26 8.94 27.01
N ALA A 143 5.83 8.52 28.20
CA ALA A 143 4.46 8.74 28.65
C ALA A 143 4.21 10.23 28.88
N THR A 144 5.18 10.94 29.47
CA THR A 144 5.11 12.39 29.67
C THR A 144 5.14 13.13 28.32
N LEU A 145 6.04 12.76 27.38
CA LEU A 145 6.08 13.36 26.03
C LEU A 145 4.75 13.19 25.31
N SER A 146 4.18 11.99 25.35
CA SER A 146 2.88 11.70 24.76
C SER A 146 1.75 12.50 25.42
N SER A 147 1.74 12.59 26.76
CA SER A 147 0.72 13.36 27.49
C SER A 147 0.79 14.86 27.23
N LEU A 148 2.00 15.38 26.97
CA LEU A 148 2.22 16.78 26.62
C LEU A 148 2.00 17.06 25.12
N GLY A 149 1.87 16.04 24.30
CA GLY A 149 1.78 16.17 22.85
C GLY A 149 3.05 16.70 22.18
N VAL A 150 4.22 16.38 22.74
CA VAL A 150 5.51 16.81 22.20
C VAL A 150 5.90 15.90 21.05
N SER A 151 6.07 16.47 19.86
CA SER A 151 6.53 15.76 18.68
C SER A 151 8.01 15.98 18.41
N LYS A 152 8.61 15.09 17.63
CA LYS A 152 9.95 15.28 17.09
C LYS A 152 9.97 16.42 16.09
N VAL A 153 11.08 17.12 16.04
CA VAL A 153 11.34 18.21 15.12
C VAL A 153 12.55 17.92 14.25
N VAL A 154 12.63 18.58 13.11
CA VAL A 154 13.79 18.55 12.22
C VAL A 154 14.17 19.98 11.84
N THR A 155 15.47 20.28 11.85
CA THR A 155 15.98 21.54 11.35
C THR A 155 16.37 21.39 9.89
N VAL A 156 15.81 22.22 9.03
CA VAL A 156 16.17 22.31 7.61
C VAL A 156 16.81 23.68 7.36
N THR A 157 18.00 23.64 6.76
CA THR A 157 18.79 24.85 6.45
C THR A 157 19.02 24.97 4.96
N SER A 158 19.14 26.17 4.43
CA SER A 158 19.58 26.39 3.04
C SER A 158 20.79 27.30 2.99
N THR A 159 21.76 26.95 2.17
CA THR A 159 22.88 27.80 1.77
C THR A 159 22.78 28.01 0.27
N TYR A 160 22.81 29.24 -0.17
CA TYR A 160 22.52 29.61 -1.56
C TYR A 160 23.50 30.69 -2.09
N ASP A 161 23.54 30.83 -3.40
CA ASP A 161 24.35 31.83 -4.06
C ASP A 161 23.67 33.19 -3.98
N HIS A 162 24.09 34.03 -3.02
CA HIS A 162 23.47 35.32 -2.76
C HIS A 162 23.73 36.37 -3.86
N ARG A 163 24.54 36.05 -4.86
CA ARG A 163 24.72 36.90 -6.05
C ARG A 163 23.48 36.94 -6.93
N ILE A 164 22.69 35.86 -6.91
CA ILE A 164 21.52 35.66 -7.78
C ILE A 164 20.24 35.35 -7.00
N ILE A 165 20.32 34.86 -5.77
CA ILE A 165 19.18 34.46 -4.94
C ILE A 165 19.10 35.41 -3.75
N GLN A 166 17.92 35.96 -3.50
CA GLN A 166 17.67 36.83 -2.37
C GLN A 166 17.25 36.01 -1.12
N GLY A 167 17.51 36.60 0.09
CA GLY A 167 17.13 35.94 1.32
C GLY A 167 15.64 35.64 1.45
N ALA A 168 14.79 36.48 0.89
CA ALA A 168 13.35 36.26 0.86
C ALA A 168 12.96 35.01 0.03
N GLU A 169 13.63 34.78 -1.10
CA GLU A 169 13.39 33.62 -1.97
C GLU A 169 13.74 32.30 -1.24
N SER A 170 14.91 32.28 -0.59
CA SER A 170 15.31 31.13 0.24
C SER A 170 14.31 30.90 1.39
N GLY A 171 13.87 31.99 2.06
CA GLY A 171 12.85 31.90 3.10
C GLY A 171 11.51 31.33 2.59
N LEU A 172 11.08 31.76 1.41
CA LEU A 172 9.84 31.25 0.77
C LEU A 172 9.94 29.78 0.42
N VAL A 173 11.09 29.30 -0.10
CA VAL A 173 11.29 27.87 -0.37
C VAL A 173 11.21 27.07 0.94
N LEU A 174 11.91 27.48 2.00
CA LEU A 174 11.85 26.78 3.29
C LEU A 174 10.45 26.79 3.89
N LYS A 175 9.72 27.91 3.76
CA LYS A 175 8.30 27.99 4.15
C LYS A 175 7.46 26.99 3.36
N ARG A 176 7.62 26.93 2.03
CA ARG A 176 6.89 26.00 1.19
C ARG A 176 7.22 24.53 1.54
N VAL A 177 8.49 24.20 1.79
CA VAL A 177 8.89 22.87 2.27
C VAL A 177 8.18 22.50 3.58
N HIS A 178 8.11 23.46 4.52
CA HIS A 178 7.39 23.28 5.78
C HIS A 178 5.90 23.01 5.56
N GLU A 179 5.22 23.82 4.74
CA GLU A 179 3.80 23.67 4.39
C GLU A 179 3.53 22.29 3.77
N LEU A 180 4.34 21.90 2.77
CA LEU A 180 4.22 20.58 2.11
C LEU A 180 4.37 19.43 3.11
N LEU A 181 5.40 19.47 3.95
CA LEU A 181 5.63 18.42 4.96
C LEU A 181 4.55 18.36 6.04
N LEU A 182 3.81 19.43 6.26
CA LEU A 182 2.61 19.45 7.11
C LEU A 182 1.34 18.96 6.37
N GLY A 183 1.43 18.64 5.08
CA GLY A 183 0.31 18.13 4.28
C GLY A 183 -0.53 19.22 3.61
N GLU A 184 -0.02 20.44 3.49
CA GLU A 184 -0.65 21.49 2.69
C GLU A 184 -0.36 21.25 1.18
N HIS A 185 -1.14 21.88 0.32
CA HIS A 185 -0.99 21.83 -1.14
C HIS A 185 -1.12 20.41 -1.73
N ASP A 186 -1.96 19.59 -1.12
CA ASP A 186 -2.25 18.21 -1.53
C ASP A 186 -1.01 17.30 -1.64
N TYR A 187 0.05 17.64 -0.86
CA TYR A 187 1.35 16.99 -0.94
C TYR A 187 1.31 15.48 -0.67
N TYR A 188 0.60 15.05 0.37
CA TYR A 188 0.49 13.62 0.67
C TYR A 188 -0.53 12.92 -0.21
N GLU A 189 -1.51 13.63 -0.73
CA GLU A 189 -2.42 13.13 -1.76
C GLU A 189 -1.64 12.77 -3.04
N ASP A 190 -0.76 13.66 -3.50
CA ASP A 190 0.13 13.40 -4.65
C ASP A 190 1.07 12.22 -4.39
N VAL A 191 1.65 12.13 -3.17
CA VAL A 191 2.50 11.00 -2.77
C VAL A 191 1.72 9.69 -2.76
N PHE A 192 0.50 9.69 -2.23
CA PHE A 192 -0.34 8.50 -2.15
C PHE A 192 -0.82 8.07 -3.53
N ALA A 193 -1.22 9.02 -4.38
CA ALA A 193 -1.61 8.74 -5.75
C ALA A 193 -0.46 8.15 -6.57
N ALA A 194 0.74 8.72 -6.47
CA ALA A 194 1.92 8.21 -7.16
C ALA A 194 2.33 6.79 -6.73
N LEU A 195 2.02 6.40 -5.49
CA LEU A 195 2.33 5.08 -4.94
C LEU A 195 1.17 4.08 -5.04
N ASP A 196 0.13 4.40 -5.76
CA ASP A 196 -1.11 3.58 -5.83
C ASP A 196 -1.65 3.19 -4.43
N MET A 197 -1.56 4.12 -3.47
CA MET A 197 -2.08 3.88 -2.12
C MET A 197 -3.61 3.86 -2.15
N PRO A 198 -4.26 2.80 -1.63
CA PRO A 198 -5.71 2.61 -1.78
C PRO A 198 -6.55 3.42 -0.77
N TYR A 199 -6.03 4.50 -0.22
CA TYR A 199 -6.73 5.38 0.72
C TYR A 199 -6.19 6.80 0.67
N GLU A 200 -7.03 7.79 1.04
CA GLU A 200 -6.64 9.19 1.09
C GLU A 200 -5.70 9.51 2.26
N ALA A 201 -4.87 10.53 2.07
CA ALA A 201 -4.06 11.09 3.14
C ALA A 201 -4.93 11.79 4.20
N VAL A 202 -4.57 11.62 5.48
CA VAL A 202 -5.31 12.26 6.58
C VAL A 202 -4.96 13.73 6.66
N LYS A 203 -5.98 14.60 6.61
CA LYS A 203 -5.82 16.06 6.77
C LYS A 203 -5.92 16.46 8.24
N TRP A 204 -4.79 16.72 8.86
CA TRP A 204 -4.70 17.06 10.27
C TRP A 204 -5.08 18.53 10.54
N ARG A 205 -5.75 18.76 11.68
CA ARG A 205 -6.02 20.12 12.19
C ARG A 205 -5.04 20.44 13.32
N PRO A 206 -4.74 21.75 13.54
CA PRO A 206 -3.99 22.17 14.72
C PRO A 206 -4.68 21.71 16.00
N ASP A 207 -3.89 21.28 16.99
CA ASP A 207 -4.42 20.92 18.30
C ASP A 207 -4.87 22.18 19.05
N THR A 208 -5.88 22.02 19.92
CA THR A 208 -6.34 23.06 20.82
C THR A 208 -5.86 22.73 22.23
N PHE A 209 -5.34 23.73 22.95
CA PHE A 209 -4.89 23.55 24.32
C PHE A 209 -6.11 23.33 25.23
N ALA A 210 -6.21 22.14 25.81
CA ALA A 210 -7.28 21.80 26.74
C ALA A 210 -6.93 22.27 28.18
N ILE A 211 -7.87 22.96 28.81
CA ILE A 211 -7.72 23.42 30.21
C ILE A 211 -7.78 22.25 31.17
N ASP A 212 -8.68 21.30 30.95
CA ASP A 212 -8.79 20.05 31.70
C ASP A 212 -8.20 18.88 30.88
N ARG A 213 -7.04 18.40 31.32
CA ARG A 213 -6.29 17.33 30.65
C ARG A 213 -6.96 15.96 30.78
N GLU A 214 -7.57 15.66 31.92
CA GLU A 214 -8.23 14.37 32.13
C GLU A 214 -9.49 14.24 31.26
N GLU A 215 -10.32 15.28 31.26
CA GLU A 215 -11.52 15.33 30.44
C GLU A 215 -11.15 15.27 28.94
N ALA A 216 -10.12 16.00 28.52
CA ALA A 216 -9.62 16.00 27.15
C ALA A 216 -9.13 14.60 26.72
N MET A 217 -8.36 13.93 27.60
CA MET A 217 -7.87 12.59 27.29
C MET A 217 -9.00 11.56 27.25
N LEU A 218 -9.99 11.65 28.13
CA LEU A 218 -11.17 10.81 28.10
C LEU A 218 -11.99 11.03 26.81
N ALA A 219 -12.17 12.28 26.41
CA ALA A 219 -12.86 12.63 25.16
C ALA A 219 -12.13 12.07 23.94
N LYS A 220 -10.80 12.14 23.89
CA LYS A 220 -9.97 11.57 22.83
C LYS A 220 -10.00 10.03 22.83
N GLN A 221 -10.02 9.39 24.01
CA GLN A 221 -10.20 7.93 24.08
C GLN A 221 -11.56 7.50 23.52
N MET A 222 -12.62 8.24 23.83
CA MET A 222 -13.94 7.99 23.24
C MET A 222 -13.95 8.21 21.72
N ALA A 223 -13.23 9.21 21.24
CA ALA A 223 -13.05 9.48 19.82
C ALA A 223 -12.36 8.30 19.12
N VAL A 224 -11.30 7.76 19.70
CA VAL A 224 -10.57 6.57 19.18
C VAL A 224 -11.48 5.34 19.17
N ALA A 225 -12.25 5.10 20.23
CA ALA A 225 -13.19 3.98 20.27
C ALA A 225 -14.26 4.08 19.15
N LYS A 226 -14.77 5.29 18.89
CA LYS A 226 -15.69 5.54 17.77
C LYS A 226 -15.01 5.27 16.44
N LEU A 227 -13.78 5.73 16.27
CA LEU A 227 -12.99 5.56 15.03
C LEU A 227 -12.74 4.07 14.73
N ILE A 228 -12.37 3.27 15.73
CA ILE A 228 -12.24 1.81 15.61
C ILE A 228 -13.56 1.20 15.12
N ARG A 229 -14.66 1.53 15.79
CA ARG A 229 -15.97 0.99 15.42
C ARG A 229 -16.37 1.37 14.01
N VAL A 230 -16.11 2.59 13.58
CA VAL A 230 -16.46 3.04 12.22
C VAL A 230 -15.63 2.31 11.17
N HIS A 231 -14.35 2.06 11.40
CA HIS A 231 -13.54 1.24 10.49
C HIS A 231 -14.09 -0.19 10.38
N ARG A 232 -14.49 -0.81 11.49
CA ARG A 232 -15.14 -2.14 11.49
C ARG A 232 -16.45 -2.18 10.71
N VAL A 233 -17.23 -1.10 10.76
CA VAL A 233 -18.56 -1.02 10.10
C VAL A 233 -18.45 -0.53 8.66
N ARG A 234 -17.61 0.44 8.37
CA ARG A 234 -17.60 1.20 7.11
C ARG A 234 -16.24 1.27 6.40
N GLY A 235 -15.18 0.69 6.98
CA GLY A 235 -13.83 0.73 6.38
C GLY A 235 -13.79 0.13 4.97
N HIS A 236 -14.62 -0.86 4.68
CA HIS A 236 -14.75 -1.48 3.36
C HIS A 236 -15.20 -0.50 2.26
N LEU A 237 -15.87 0.62 2.60
CA LEU A 237 -16.33 1.60 1.61
C LEU A 237 -15.21 2.34 0.90
N ILE A 238 -14.02 2.38 1.51
CA ILE A 238 -12.82 3.00 0.92
C ILE A 238 -11.79 1.97 0.48
N ALA A 239 -12.15 0.68 0.50
CA ALA A 239 -11.29 -0.36 -0.02
C ALA A 239 -11.22 -0.31 -1.56
N ASP A 240 -10.04 -0.47 -2.11
CA ASP A 240 -9.80 -0.52 -3.56
C ASP A 240 -10.22 -1.90 -4.09
N LEU A 241 -11.52 -2.02 -4.41
CA LEU A 241 -12.14 -3.24 -4.90
C LEU A 241 -12.41 -3.21 -6.42
N ASP A 242 -12.25 -2.06 -7.06
CA ASP A 242 -12.55 -1.88 -8.48
C ASP A 242 -11.26 -1.74 -9.31
N PRO A 243 -10.78 -2.84 -9.94
CA PRO A 243 -9.57 -2.79 -10.76
C PRO A 243 -9.72 -1.88 -11.99
N LEU A 244 -10.94 -1.54 -12.37
CA LEU A 244 -11.22 -0.63 -13.48
C LEU A 244 -11.30 0.83 -13.05
N ARG A 245 -11.36 1.11 -11.75
CA ARG A 245 -11.46 2.47 -11.18
C ARG A 245 -12.56 3.33 -11.84
N TRP A 246 -13.74 2.72 -12.04
CA TRP A 246 -14.88 3.39 -12.69
C TRP A 246 -15.52 4.47 -11.84
N LYS A 247 -15.37 4.37 -10.54
CA LYS A 247 -15.90 5.34 -9.57
C LYS A 247 -14.78 5.79 -8.67
N GLU A 248 -14.75 7.07 -8.38
CA GLU A 248 -13.94 7.58 -7.30
C GLU A 248 -14.39 6.95 -5.97
N PRO A 249 -13.47 6.50 -5.12
CA PRO A 249 -13.82 5.96 -3.81
C PRO A 249 -14.62 7.00 -3.02
N LEU A 250 -15.72 6.57 -2.43
CA LEU A 250 -16.46 7.42 -1.50
C LEU A 250 -15.70 7.42 -0.17
N THR A 251 -15.17 8.57 0.25
CA THR A 251 -14.52 8.72 1.55
C THR A 251 -15.50 9.25 2.59
N PRO A 252 -16.09 8.38 3.42
CA PRO A 252 -16.98 8.82 4.49
C PRO A 252 -16.21 9.68 5.50
N ARG A 253 -16.72 10.86 5.81
CA ARG A 253 -16.10 11.78 6.79
C ARG A 253 -15.86 11.14 8.16
N GLU A 254 -16.62 10.10 8.50
CA GLU A 254 -16.49 9.35 9.75
C GLU A 254 -15.22 8.49 9.82
N LEU A 255 -14.55 8.20 8.68
CA LEU A 255 -13.28 7.50 8.65
C LEU A 255 -12.08 8.43 8.83
N ASP A 256 -12.30 9.75 8.79
CA ASP A 256 -11.27 10.76 9.03
C ASP A 256 -11.12 11.02 10.54
N PRO A 257 -9.94 10.75 11.14
CA PRO A 257 -9.67 11.04 12.55
C PRO A 257 -9.93 12.49 12.95
N ALA A 258 -9.70 13.44 12.04
CA ALA A 258 -9.93 14.86 12.29
C ALA A 258 -11.41 15.20 12.56
N THR A 259 -12.34 14.38 12.07
CA THR A 259 -13.79 14.52 12.36
C THR A 259 -14.09 14.35 13.85
N TYR A 260 -13.27 13.60 14.57
CA TYR A 260 -13.41 13.34 16.00
C TYR A 260 -12.53 14.25 16.88
N GLY A 261 -11.92 15.30 16.29
CA GLY A 261 -11.04 16.19 17.02
C GLY A 261 -9.68 15.59 17.39
N LEU A 262 -9.31 14.47 16.74
CA LEU A 262 -7.95 13.92 16.82
C LEU A 262 -7.03 14.76 15.95
N THR A 263 -5.81 14.97 16.41
CA THR A 263 -4.84 15.86 15.76
C THR A 263 -3.51 15.14 15.52
N ILE A 264 -2.61 15.77 14.78
CA ILE A 264 -1.26 15.23 14.55
C ILE A 264 -0.51 14.94 15.87
N TRP A 265 -0.80 15.69 16.93
CA TRP A 265 -0.21 15.51 18.26
C TRP A 265 -0.68 14.25 18.97
N ASP A 266 -1.80 13.67 18.53
CA ASP A 266 -2.33 12.43 19.09
C ASP A 266 -1.69 11.18 18.50
N LEU A 267 -0.97 11.29 17.36
CA LEU A 267 -0.38 10.13 16.66
C LEU A 267 0.57 9.33 17.52
N ASP A 268 1.37 9.99 18.36
CA ASP A 268 2.33 9.36 19.26
C ASP A 268 1.74 9.00 20.64
N ARG A 269 0.48 9.41 20.91
CA ARG A 269 -0.22 9.07 22.14
C ARG A 269 -0.75 7.65 22.11
N GLU A 270 -0.70 6.99 23.28
CA GLU A 270 -1.24 5.65 23.46
C GLU A 270 -2.72 5.71 23.85
N PHE A 271 -3.50 4.86 23.22
CA PHE A 271 -4.92 4.68 23.45
C PHE A 271 -5.25 3.21 23.66
N LEU A 272 -6.34 2.93 24.38
CA LEU A 272 -6.93 1.59 24.45
C LEU A 272 -7.45 1.21 23.06
N THR A 273 -7.17 -0.03 22.65
CA THR A 273 -7.36 -0.50 21.28
C THR A 273 -8.65 -1.27 21.05
N ASP A 274 -9.38 -1.63 22.09
CA ASP A 274 -10.50 -2.57 21.97
C ASP A 274 -10.10 -3.89 21.28
N GLY A 275 -8.89 -4.38 21.56
CA GLY A 275 -8.33 -5.62 21.05
C GLY A 275 -7.67 -5.53 19.66
N VAL A 276 -7.71 -4.38 18.97
CA VAL A 276 -7.05 -4.19 17.67
C VAL A 276 -5.55 -4.50 17.78
N GLY A 277 -5.03 -5.23 16.81
CA GLY A 277 -3.63 -5.66 16.81
C GLY A 277 -3.28 -6.75 17.84
N GLY A 278 -4.25 -7.20 18.65
CA GLY A 278 -4.05 -8.18 19.72
C GLY A 278 -3.32 -7.62 20.94
N VAL A 279 -3.34 -6.30 21.14
CA VAL A 279 -2.73 -5.59 22.28
C VAL A 279 -3.74 -4.65 22.93
N ASP A 280 -3.59 -4.40 24.24
CA ASP A 280 -4.53 -3.54 24.99
C ASP A 280 -4.35 -2.06 24.68
N LYS A 281 -3.13 -1.63 24.35
CA LYS A 281 -2.78 -0.24 24.06
C LYS A 281 -1.84 -0.14 22.87
N MET A 282 -2.03 0.92 22.10
CA MET A 282 -1.22 1.21 20.91
C MET A 282 -1.19 2.72 20.67
N ARG A 283 -0.12 3.23 20.03
CA ARG A 283 -0.10 4.61 19.55
C ARG A 283 -1.14 4.79 18.44
N LEU A 284 -1.77 5.95 18.40
CA LEU A 284 -2.80 6.22 17.39
C LEU A 284 -2.31 6.01 15.96
N GLY A 285 -1.06 6.42 15.66
CA GLY A 285 -0.49 6.23 14.32
C GLY A 285 -0.40 4.74 13.92
N ASP A 286 0.04 3.89 14.84
CA ASP A 286 0.12 2.44 14.62
C ASP A 286 -1.29 1.83 14.51
N LEU A 287 -2.23 2.28 15.35
CA LEU A 287 -3.62 1.85 15.33
C LEU A 287 -4.30 2.16 14.00
N LEU A 288 -4.12 3.36 13.47
CA LEU A 288 -4.63 3.76 12.16
C LEU A 288 -4.04 2.88 11.04
N GLY A 289 -2.75 2.54 11.13
CA GLY A 289 -2.09 1.62 10.21
C GLY A 289 -2.78 0.25 10.20
N VAL A 290 -3.01 -0.34 11.38
CA VAL A 290 -3.69 -1.65 11.51
C VAL A 290 -5.12 -1.59 10.96
N LEU A 291 -5.89 -0.56 11.31
CA LEU A 291 -7.27 -0.41 10.85
C LEU A 291 -7.37 -0.27 9.32
N ARG A 292 -6.48 0.51 8.71
CA ARG A 292 -6.41 0.67 7.26
C ARG A 292 -6.00 -0.62 6.57
N ASP A 293 -4.99 -1.29 7.11
CA ASP A 293 -4.53 -2.58 6.57
C ASP A 293 -5.61 -3.66 6.64
N ALA A 294 -6.42 -3.66 7.71
CA ALA A 294 -7.48 -4.63 7.90
C ALA A 294 -8.72 -4.35 7.01
N TYR A 295 -9.13 -3.09 6.87
CA TYR A 295 -10.46 -2.76 6.35
C TYR A 295 -10.48 -1.92 5.06
N SER A 296 -9.37 -1.30 4.67
CA SER A 296 -9.37 -0.25 3.64
C SER A 296 -8.35 -0.45 2.53
N ARG A 297 -7.80 -1.65 2.37
CA ARG A 297 -6.88 -1.98 1.27
C ARG A 297 -7.64 -2.59 0.10
N THR A 298 -7.23 -3.78 -0.36
CA THR A 298 -7.79 -4.48 -1.53
C THR A 298 -8.81 -5.55 -1.16
N ILE A 299 -9.23 -5.62 0.10
CA ILE A 299 -10.25 -6.55 0.59
C ILE A 299 -11.29 -5.75 1.38
N GLY A 300 -12.54 -5.84 0.97
CA GLY A 300 -13.68 -5.31 1.73
C GLY A 300 -14.19 -6.35 2.71
N VAL A 301 -14.26 -6.01 4.00
CA VAL A 301 -14.72 -6.91 5.05
C VAL A 301 -15.98 -6.37 5.67
N GLU A 302 -17.07 -7.11 5.57
CA GLU A 302 -18.39 -6.77 6.11
C GLU A 302 -18.88 -7.91 7.02
N TYR A 303 -18.83 -7.71 8.34
CA TYR A 303 -19.20 -8.74 9.32
C TYR A 303 -19.99 -8.20 10.52
N MET A 304 -20.04 -6.87 10.68
CA MET A 304 -20.69 -6.25 11.85
C MET A 304 -22.21 -6.46 11.90
N HIS A 305 -22.82 -7.04 10.88
CA HIS A 305 -24.22 -7.46 10.84
C HIS A 305 -24.45 -8.84 11.48
N ILE A 306 -23.39 -9.64 11.68
CA ILE A 306 -23.47 -10.93 12.38
C ILE A 306 -23.92 -10.68 13.81
N GLN A 307 -24.89 -11.43 14.31
CA GLN A 307 -25.44 -11.25 15.65
C GLN A 307 -24.68 -11.98 16.75
N ASP A 308 -23.99 -13.05 16.35
CA ASP A 308 -23.12 -13.81 17.26
C ASP A 308 -21.82 -13.04 17.52
N THR A 309 -21.59 -12.67 18.77
CA THR A 309 -20.42 -11.90 19.20
C THR A 309 -19.13 -12.69 19.11
N ASP A 310 -19.18 -14.01 19.30
CA ASP A 310 -17.99 -14.86 19.22
C ASP A 310 -17.53 -14.99 17.79
N GLU A 311 -18.46 -15.09 16.82
CA GLU A 311 -18.14 -15.05 15.39
C GLU A 311 -17.56 -13.69 14.99
N GLN A 312 -18.14 -12.58 15.45
CA GLN A 312 -17.58 -11.25 15.19
C GLN A 312 -16.15 -11.14 15.72
N GLN A 313 -15.91 -11.53 16.96
CA GLN A 313 -14.59 -11.49 17.57
C GLN A 313 -13.59 -12.39 16.81
N TRP A 314 -14.01 -13.58 16.41
CA TRP A 314 -13.19 -14.50 15.63
C TRP A 314 -12.71 -13.88 14.30
N ILE A 315 -13.57 -13.10 13.63
CA ILE A 315 -13.23 -12.39 12.40
C ILE A 315 -12.27 -11.24 12.71
N GLN A 316 -12.57 -10.41 13.72
CA GLN A 316 -11.74 -9.28 14.16
C GLN A 316 -10.30 -9.71 14.46
N GLU A 317 -10.14 -10.77 15.25
CA GLU A 317 -8.83 -11.28 15.61
C GLU A 317 -7.99 -11.73 14.40
N ARG A 318 -8.62 -12.12 13.30
CA ARG A 318 -7.93 -12.55 12.09
C ARG A 318 -7.57 -11.41 11.17
N PHE A 319 -8.42 -10.41 11.05
CA PHE A 319 -8.17 -9.27 10.16
C PHE A 319 -7.34 -8.18 10.83
N GLU A 320 -7.51 -7.96 12.12
CA GLU A 320 -6.84 -6.88 12.87
C GLU A 320 -5.45 -7.25 13.40
N ARG A 321 -4.98 -8.46 13.17
CA ARG A 321 -3.62 -8.87 13.54
C ARG A 321 -2.70 -8.85 12.33
N PRO A 322 -1.39 -8.57 12.54
CA PRO A 322 -0.41 -8.69 11.48
C PRO A 322 -0.44 -10.09 10.87
N GLN A 323 -0.61 -10.17 9.55
CA GLN A 323 -0.61 -11.45 8.84
C GLN A 323 0.84 -11.91 8.63
N PRO A 324 1.16 -13.18 8.93
CA PRO A 324 2.48 -13.71 8.63
C PRO A 324 2.67 -13.75 7.10
N PRO A 325 3.91 -13.60 6.61
CA PRO A 325 4.20 -13.71 5.19
C PRO A 325 3.78 -15.09 4.66
N VAL A 326 3.15 -15.11 3.48
CA VAL A 326 2.71 -16.36 2.85
C VAL A 326 3.93 -17.27 2.61
N PRO A 327 3.94 -18.52 3.12
CA PRO A 327 5.03 -19.47 2.92
C PRO A 327 5.33 -19.74 1.45
N LYS A 328 6.59 -20.07 1.13
CA LYS A 328 7.03 -20.29 -0.25
C LYS A 328 6.25 -21.41 -0.93
N GLU A 329 5.99 -22.50 -0.21
CA GLU A 329 5.24 -23.66 -0.69
C GLU A 329 3.80 -23.28 -1.07
N ARG A 330 3.17 -22.42 -0.26
CA ARG A 330 1.82 -21.93 -0.54
C ARG A 330 1.81 -20.99 -1.76
N LYS A 331 2.83 -20.13 -1.91
CA LYS A 331 2.98 -19.29 -3.12
C LYS A 331 3.15 -20.14 -4.37
N HIS A 332 3.97 -21.21 -4.30
CA HIS A 332 4.14 -22.15 -5.41
C HIS A 332 2.82 -22.82 -5.79
N ARG A 333 2.05 -23.30 -4.80
CA ARG A 333 0.76 -23.92 -5.06
C ARG A 333 -0.24 -22.93 -5.69
N ILE A 334 -0.31 -21.72 -5.21
CA ILE A 334 -1.16 -20.66 -5.81
C ILE A 334 -0.78 -20.46 -7.28
N LEU A 335 0.51 -20.31 -7.58
CA LEU A 335 1.00 -20.15 -8.95
C LEU A 335 0.67 -21.37 -9.84
N GLU A 336 0.83 -22.58 -9.32
CA GLU A 336 0.49 -23.83 -10.01
C GLU A 336 -1.00 -23.85 -10.38
N ARG A 337 -1.89 -23.51 -9.43
CA ARG A 337 -3.33 -23.47 -9.63
C ARG A 337 -3.75 -22.37 -10.62
N LEU A 338 -3.14 -21.19 -10.55
CA LEU A 338 -3.38 -20.14 -11.53
C LEU A 338 -2.96 -20.55 -12.93
N ASN A 339 -1.78 -21.14 -13.06
CA ASN A 339 -1.27 -21.62 -14.35
C ASN A 339 -2.14 -22.74 -14.93
N ALA A 340 -2.62 -23.67 -14.09
CA ALA A 340 -3.53 -24.73 -14.52
C ALA A 340 -4.86 -24.14 -15.03
N ALA A 341 -5.43 -23.18 -14.30
CA ALA A 341 -6.66 -22.50 -14.68
C ALA A 341 -6.51 -21.76 -16.03
N GLU A 342 -5.48 -20.96 -16.19
CA GLU A 342 -5.22 -20.18 -17.40
C GLU A 342 -4.91 -21.08 -18.60
N SER A 343 -4.08 -22.10 -18.42
CA SER A 343 -3.71 -23.04 -19.48
C SER A 343 -4.92 -23.81 -20.02
N PHE A 344 -5.84 -24.20 -19.14
CA PHE A 344 -7.08 -24.85 -19.53
C PHE A 344 -7.96 -23.93 -20.40
N GLU A 345 -8.15 -22.68 -19.98
CA GLU A 345 -8.92 -21.69 -20.76
C GLU A 345 -8.28 -21.42 -22.12
N LYS A 346 -6.96 -21.20 -22.16
CA LYS A 346 -6.22 -20.97 -23.41
C LYS A 346 -6.33 -22.15 -24.38
N PHE A 347 -6.25 -23.38 -23.84
CA PHE A 347 -6.40 -24.58 -24.65
C PHE A 347 -7.81 -24.65 -25.28
N LEU A 348 -8.87 -24.48 -24.46
CA LEU A 348 -10.24 -24.48 -24.96
C LEU A 348 -10.50 -23.37 -25.96
N ALA A 349 -9.94 -22.19 -25.73
CA ALA A 349 -10.06 -21.04 -26.64
C ALA A 349 -9.45 -21.33 -28.02
N THR A 350 -8.35 -22.07 -28.04
CA THR A 350 -7.61 -22.37 -29.27
C THR A 350 -8.23 -23.53 -30.02
N LYS A 351 -8.64 -24.59 -29.32
CA LYS A 351 -9.15 -25.83 -29.93
C LYS A 351 -10.62 -25.72 -30.34
N TYR A 352 -11.45 -25.07 -29.55
CA TYR A 352 -12.91 -25.03 -29.73
C TYR A 352 -13.37 -23.59 -30.05
N VAL A 353 -12.82 -23.03 -31.12
CA VAL A 353 -13.14 -21.66 -31.60
C VAL A 353 -14.63 -21.55 -31.95
N GLY A 354 -15.29 -20.49 -31.46
CA GLY A 354 -16.71 -20.24 -31.71
C GLY A 354 -17.70 -21.07 -30.88
N THR A 355 -17.22 -22.01 -30.08
CA THR A 355 -18.07 -22.78 -29.15
C THR A 355 -18.25 -22.02 -27.83
N LYS A 356 -19.47 -22.02 -27.28
CA LYS A 356 -19.71 -21.45 -25.95
C LYS A 356 -18.88 -22.23 -24.91
N ARG A 357 -18.05 -21.52 -24.12
CA ARG A 357 -17.17 -22.08 -23.10
C ARG A 357 -17.50 -21.59 -21.70
N PHE A 358 -18.06 -20.39 -21.60
CA PHE A 358 -18.27 -19.67 -20.34
C PHE A 358 -17.01 -19.73 -19.45
N GLY A 359 -15.87 -19.30 -20.01
CA GLY A 359 -14.57 -19.36 -19.36
C GLY A 359 -14.48 -18.50 -18.11
N ILE A 360 -13.42 -18.69 -17.33
CA ILE A 360 -13.16 -17.99 -16.09
C ILE A 360 -12.27 -16.75 -16.28
N GLU A 361 -11.91 -16.43 -17.52
CA GLU A 361 -10.94 -15.37 -17.84
C GLU A 361 -11.22 -14.08 -17.06
N GLY A 362 -10.18 -13.58 -16.36
CA GLY A 362 -10.25 -12.45 -15.45
C GLY A 362 -10.64 -12.82 -14.00
N ALA A 363 -11.00 -14.07 -13.73
CA ALA A 363 -11.33 -14.56 -12.39
C ALA A 363 -10.60 -15.89 -12.05
N GLU A 364 -9.43 -16.10 -12.62
CA GLU A 364 -8.61 -17.33 -12.45
C GLU A 364 -8.25 -17.56 -10.98
N SER A 365 -8.16 -16.49 -10.18
CA SER A 365 -7.92 -16.56 -8.75
C SER A 365 -9.00 -17.32 -7.96
N ALA A 366 -10.20 -17.52 -8.53
CA ALA A 366 -11.24 -18.35 -7.92
C ALA A 366 -10.78 -19.82 -7.75
N ILE A 367 -9.93 -20.34 -8.63
CA ILE A 367 -9.42 -21.71 -8.53
C ILE A 367 -8.50 -21.91 -7.32
N PRO A 368 -7.42 -21.12 -7.09
CA PRO A 368 -6.64 -21.24 -5.87
C PRO A 368 -7.41 -20.85 -4.59
N ILE A 369 -8.44 -20.00 -4.66
CA ILE A 369 -9.32 -19.72 -3.52
C ILE A 369 -10.10 -20.96 -3.12
N LEU A 370 -10.77 -21.63 -4.07
CA LEU A 370 -11.50 -22.88 -3.82
C LEU A 370 -10.56 -23.97 -3.34
N ASP A 371 -9.38 -24.11 -3.94
CA ASP A 371 -8.34 -25.05 -3.50
C ASP A 371 -7.95 -24.82 -2.03
N ALA A 372 -7.77 -23.57 -1.62
CA ALA A 372 -7.44 -23.23 -0.23
C ALA A 372 -8.60 -23.49 0.74
N VAL A 373 -9.84 -23.15 0.34
CA VAL A 373 -11.04 -23.39 1.17
C VAL A 373 -11.25 -24.89 1.40
N LEU A 374 -11.19 -25.68 0.33
CA LEU A 374 -11.38 -27.13 0.42
C LEU A 374 -10.22 -27.83 1.15
N SER A 375 -8.97 -27.34 0.98
CA SER A 375 -7.84 -27.84 1.77
C SER A 375 -8.06 -27.63 3.25
N ASN A 376 -8.48 -26.41 3.66
CA ASN A 376 -8.76 -26.14 5.06
C ASN A 376 -9.95 -26.97 5.59
N ALA A 377 -10.98 -27.16 4.80
CA ALA A 377 -12.13 -28.00 5.17
C ALA A 377 -11.72 -29.47 5.38
N ALA A 378 -10.90 -30.02 4.47
CA ALA A 378 -10.36 -31.37 4.59
C ALA A 378 -9.47 -31.51 5.84
N ASP A 379 -8.54 -30.58 6.04
CA ASP A 379 -7.62 -30.59 7.19
C ASP A 379 -8.35 -30.39 8.55
N ALA A 380 -9.50 -29.72 8.53
CA ALA A 380 -10.39 -29.57 9.69
C ALA A 380 -11.40 -30.72 9.84
N SER A 381 -11.31 -31.77 9.01
CA SER A 381 -12.17 -32.95 9.04
C SER A 381 -13.66 -32.65 8.87
N PHE A 382 -14.00 -31.74 7.96
CA PHE A 382 -15.40 -31.52 7.57
C PHE A 382 -15.95 -32.76 6.82
N ASP A 383 -17.22 -33.07 7.06
CA ASP A 383 -17.88 -34.20 6.40
C ASP A 383 -18.05 -34.00 4.90
N GLY A 384 -18.31 -32.76 4.46
CA GLY A 384 -18.49 -32.44 3.06
C GLY A 384 -18.52 -30.94 2.77
N ALA A 385 -18.46 -30.63 1.50
CA ALA A 385 -18.62 -29.28 0.97
C ALA A 385 -19.54 -29.27 -0.24
N VAL A 386 -20.44 -28.30 -0.32
CA VAL A 386 -21.35 -28.12 -1.46
C VAL A 386 -20.96 -26.86 -2.20
N LEU A 387 -20.73 -26.97 -3.50
CA LEU A 387 -20.42 -25.85 -4.38
C LEU A 387 -21.65 -25.52 -5.23
N GLY A 388 -21.97 -24.23 -5.30
CA GLY A 388 -23.00 -23.70 -6.20
C GLY A 388 -22.42 -22.60 -7.06
N MET A 389 -22.59 -22.73 -8.36
CA MET A 389 -22.13 -21.72 -9.30
C MET A 389 -22.98 -21.74 -10.58
N ALA A 390 -23.11 -20.58 -11.22
CA ALA A 390 -23.68 -20.51 -12.56
C ALA A 390 -22.70 -21.11 -13.60
N HIS A 391 -22.76 -20.64 -14.80
CA HIS A 391 -22.00 -21.20 -15.93
C HIS A 391 -20.54 -20.70 -16.01
N ARG A 392 -20.22 -19.46 -15.58
CA ARG A 392 -18.88 -18.88 -15.73
C ARG A 392 -17.84 -19.66 -14.92
N GLY A 393 -16.80 -20.13 -15.60
CA GLY A 393 -15.71 -20.91 -15.00
C GLY A 393 -16.09 -22.33 -14.55
N ARG A 394 -17.31 -22.81 -14.83
CA ARG A 394 -17.78 -24.10 -14.33
C ARG A 394 -16.94 -25.28 -14.84
N LEU A 395 -16.53 -25.26 -16.11
CA LEU A 395 -15.66 -26.31 -16.67
C LEU A 395 -14.29 -26.32 -16.01
N ASN A 396 -13.76 -25.16 -15.69
CA ASN A 396 -12.49 -25.02 -14.98
C ASN A 396 -12.57 -25.59 -13.55
N VAL A 397 -13.67 -25.29 -12.83
CA VAL A 397 -13.94 -25.88 -11.51
C VAL A 397 -14.10 -27.40 -11.60
N LEU A 398 -14.87 -27.92 -12.57
CA LEU A 398 -15.03 -29.34 -12.78
C LEU A 398 -13.69 -30.05 -13.00
N SER A 399 -12.78 -29.45 -13.78
CA SER A 399 -11.45 -30.01 -14.02
C SER A 399 -10.51 -29.84 -12.86
N ASN A 400 -10.23 -28.58 -12.47
CA ASN A 400 -9.13 -28.25 -11.55
C ASN A 400 -9.47 -28.43 -10.07
N ILE A 401 -10.77 -28.49 -9.72
CA ILE A 401 -11.23 -28.65 -8.33
C ILE A 401 -11.88 -30.02 -8.13
N MET A 402 -12.82 -30.41 -9.02
CA MET A 402 -13.57 -31.67 -8.89
C MET A 402 -12.86 -32.88 -9.49
N GLY A 403 -11.76 -32.66 -10.22
CA GLY A 403 -10.96 -33.72 -10.82
C GLY A 403 -11.61 -34.41 -12.04
N LYS A 404 -12.57 -33.77 -12.72
CA LYS A 404 -13.10 -34.28 -13.97
C LYS A 404 -11.98 -34.32 -15.02
N SER A 405 -11.81 -35.49 -15.67
CA SER A 405 -10.73 -35.64 -16.63
C SER A 405 -10.91 -34.74 -17.86
N TYR A 406 -9.79 -34.26 -18.41
CA TYR A 406 -9.82 -33.49 -19.65
C TYR A 406 -10.43 -34.27 -20.81
N GLU A 407 -10.18 -35.58 -20.88
CA GLU A 407 -10.77 -36.47 -21.88
C GLU A 407 -12.30 -36.43 -21.85
N ALA A 408 -12.90 -36.55 -20.66
CA ALA A 408 -14.35 -36.47 -20.49
C ALA A 408 -14.89 -35.09 -20.93
N ILE A 409 -14.22 -34.00 -20.55
CA ILE A 409 -14.63 -32.65 -20.94
C ILE A 409 -14.53 -32.46 -22.46
N PHE A 410 -13.44 -32.91 -23.09
CA PHE A 410 -13.23 -32.72 -24.53
C PHE A 410 -14.19 -33.59 -25.34
N SER A 411 -14.49 -34.83 -24.89
CA SER A 411 -15.51 -35.71 -25.47
C SER A 411 -16.89 -35.03 -25.49
N GLU A 412 -17.25 -34.34 -24.41
CA GLU A 412 -18.50 -33.55 -24.35
C GLU A 412 -18.51 -32.37 -25.35
N PHE A 413 -17.35 -31.76 -25.62
CA PHE A 413 -17.25 -30.75 -26.68
C PHE A 413 -17.42 -31.31 -28.08
N GLU A 414 -17.05 -32.56 -28.27
CA GLU A 414 -17.19 -33.33 -29.55
C GLU A 414 -18.56 -33.97 -29.72
N GLY A 415 -19.47 -33.78 -28.75
CA GLY A 415 -20.83 -34.25 -28.80
C GLY A 415 -21.05 -35.65 -28.23
N HIS A 416 -20.02 -36.25 -27.65
CA HIS A 416 -20.09 -37.55 -27.00
C HIS A 416 -20.36 -37.37 -25.49
N ILE A 417 -21.62 -37.35 -25.10
CA ILE A 417 -22.01 -37.25 -23.69
C ILE A 417 -22.31 -38.68 -23.19
N ASP A 418 -21.59 -39.14 -22.17
CA ASP A 418 -21.88 -40.40 -21.49
C ASP A 418 -23.14 -40.21 -20.65
N PRO A 419 -24.26 -40.92 -20.99
CA PRO A 419 -25.51 -40.81 -20.24
C PRO A 419 -25.38 -41.21 -18.76
N SER A 420 -24.40 -42.04 -18.41
CA SER A 420 -24.16 -42.49 -17.03
C SER A 420 -23.41 -41.43 -16.20
N SER A 421 -22.75 -40.49 -16.83
CA SER A 421 -22.01 -39.39 -16.17
C SER A 421 -22.90 -38.19 -15.82
N VAL A 422 -24.14 -38.16 -16.29
CA VAL A 422 -25.06 -37.05 -16.07
C VAL A 422 -25.70 -37.16 -14.70
N GLN A 423 -25.27 -36.33 -13.77
CA GLN A 423 -25.91 -36.19 -12.46
C GLN A 423 -26.77 -34.90 -12.46
N GLY A 424 -28.10 -35.11 -12.28
CA GLY A 424 -29.07 -34.01 -12.22
C GLY A 424 -29.82 -33.80 -13.54
N SER A 425 -30.68 -32.79 -13.58
CA SER A 425 -31.57 -32.45 -14.70
C SER A 425 -30.93 -31.53 -15.76
N GLY A 426 -29.60 -31.39 -15.78
CA GLY A 426 -28.89 -30.52 -16.73
C GLY A 426 -28.96 -31.05 -18.15
N ASP A 427 -29.39 -30.24 -19.09
CA ASP A 427 -29.51 -30.53 -20.51
C ASP A 427 -28.28 -30.15 -21.33
N VAL A 428 -27.34 -29.42 -20.74
CA VAL A 428 -26.11 -28.96 -21.35
C VAL A 428 -24.91 -29.10 -20.40
N LYS A 429 -23.72 -29.30 -20.96
CA LYS A 429 -22.47 -29.58 -20.21
C LYS A 429 -22.14 -28.58 -19.08
N TYR A 430 -22.56 -27.33 -19.19
CA TYR A 430 -22.32 -26.32 -18.14
C TYR A 430 -23.39 -26.31 -17.04
N HIS A 431 -24.42 -27.18 -17.12
CA HIS A 431 -25.42 -27.35 -16.07
C HIS A 431 -25.19 -28.61 -15.25
N LEU A 432 -24.34 -29.52 -15.72
CA LEU A 432 -24.07 -30.78 -15.06
C LEU A 432 -23.44 -30.58 -13.68
N GLY A 433 -23.93 -31.31 -12.70
CA GLY A 433 -23.33 -31.46 -11.38
C GLY A 433 -22.24 -32.51 -11.36
N MET A 434 -21.54 -32.58 -10.26
CA MET A 434 -20.55 -33.63 -10.01
C MET A 434 -20.40 -33.89 -8.52
N LYS A 435 -20.33 -35.15 -8.12
CA LYS A 435 -19.88 -35.56 -6.79
C LYS A 435 -18.47 -36.12 -6.90
N GLY A 436 -17.64 -35.75 -5.95
CA GLY A 436 -16.25 -36.16 -5.94
C GLY A 436 -15.63 -36.07 -4.56
N LYS A 437 -14.34 -36.25 -4.50
CA LYS A 437 -13.53 -36.17 -3.30
C LYS A 437 -12.36 -35.23 -3.59
N TYR A 438 -12.22 -34.22 -2.77
CA TYR A 438 -11.06 -33.34 -2.83
C TYR A 438 -10.01 -33.82 -1.82
N VAL A 439 -8.73 -33.87 -2.24
CA VAL A 439 -7.62 -34.30 -1.40
C VAL A 439 -6.69 -33.08 -1.20
N SER A 440 -6.47 -32.72 0.05
CA SER A 440 -5.57 -31.60 0.42
C SER A 440 -4.09 -31.96 0.24
N PRO A 441 -3.17 -31.01 0.24
CA PRO A 441 -1.73 -31.27 0.24
C PRO A 441 -1.23 -32.09 1.42
N SER A 442 -1.93 -32.07 2.55
CA SER A 442 -1.61 -32.89 3.73
C SER A 442 -2.00 -34.37 3.57
N GLY A 443 -2.80 -34.70 2.55
CA GLY A 443 -3.39 -36.00 2.32
C GLY A 443 -4.76 -36.21 2.98
N ALA A 444 -5.27 -35.21 3.71
CA ALA A 444 -6.64 -35.20 4.22
C ALA A 444 -7.63 -35.02 3.06
N ASP A 445 -8.87 -35.53 3.22
CA ASP A 445 -9.87 -35.44 2.17
C ASP A 445 -11.23 -34.96 2.68
N VAL A 446 -12.02 -34.40 1.79
CA VAL A 446 -13.38 -33.96 2.02
C VAL A 446 -14.28 -34.35 0.82
N ALA A 447 -15.49 -34.82 1.09
CA ALA A 447 -16.47 -35.05 0.05
C ALA A 447 -16.91 -33.67 -0.53
N VAL A 448 -16.97 -33.58 -1.87
CA VAL A 448 -17.39 -32.33 -2.52
C VAL A 448 -18.48 -32.63 -3.52
N GLU A 449 -19.55 -31.84 -3.46
CA GLU A 449 -20.62 -31.88 -4.42
C GLU A 449 -20.79 -30.53 -5.13
N LEU A 450 -20.63 -30.50 -6.44
CA LEU A 450 -21.00 -29.36 -7.27
C LEU A 450 -22.45 -29.53 -7.72
N ALA A 451 -23.33 -28.68 -7.25
CA ALA A 451 -24.75 -28.75 -7.55
C ALA A 451 -25.03 -28.61 -9.06
N ALA A 452 -25.86 -29.49 -9.63
CA ALA A 452 -26.39 -29.26 -10.96
C ALA A 452 -27.42 -28.13 -10.92
N ASN A 453 -27.37 -27.18 -11.88
CA ASN A 453 -28.32 -26.10 -11.96
C ASN A 453 -28.40 -25.50 -13.37
N PRO A 454 -29.55 -24.93 -13.78
CA PRO A 454 -29.59 -24.04 -14.93
C PRO A 454 -28.76 -22.79 -14.69
N SER A 455 -28.37 -22.09 -15.75
CA SER A 455 -27.52 -20.88 -15.66
C SER A 455 -28.25 -19.65 -15.09
N HIS A 456 -29.15 -19.83 -14.14
CA HIS A 456 -29.88 -18.77 -13.45
C HIS A 456 -29.25 -18.46 -12.09
N LEU A 457 -28.72 -17.24 -11.93
CA LEU A 457 -27.93 -16.86 -10.76
C LEU A 457 -28.73 -16.95 -9.45
N GLU A 458 -30.02 -16.59 -9.47
CA GLU A 458 -30.86 -16.54 -8.27
C GLU A 458 -31.28 -17.91 -7.75
N THR A 459 -31.20 -18.96 -8.57
CA THR A 459 -31.68 -20.31 -8.20
C THR A 459 -30.65 -21.17 -7.48
N VAL A 460 -29.36 -20.94 -7.74
CA VAL A 460 -28.29 -21.81 -7.21
C VAL A 460 -28.09 -21.63 -5.70
N GLY A 461 -28.22 -20.41 -5.19
CA GLY A 461 -28.06 -20.14 -3.76
C GLY A 461 -29.03 -20.92 -2.88
N PRO A 462 -30.36 -20.84 -3.09
CA PRO A 462 -31.35 -21.64 -2.37
C PRO A 462 -31.12 -23.14 -2.48
N ILE A 463 -30.72 -23.65 -3.65
CA ILE A 463 -30.41 -25.07 -3.84
C ILE A 463 -29.26 -25.52 -2.93
N VAL A 464 -28.13 -24.77 -2.94
CA VAL A 464 -26.98 -25.09 -2.11
C VAL A 464 -27.32 -25.02 -0.62
N MET A 465 -28.07 -24.00 -0.19
CA MET A 465 -28.52 -23.89 1.19
C MET A 465 -29.43 -25.06 1.60
N GLY A 466 -30.30 -25.52 0.70
CA GLY A 466 -31.12 -26.71 0.91
C GLY A 466 -30.29 -27.97 1.02
N MET A 467 -29.29 -28.16 0.16
CA MET A 467 -28.37 -29.32 0.19
C MET A 467 -27.54 -29.38 1.45
N VAL A 468 -27.07 -28.24 1.93
CA VAL A 468 -26.31 -28.15 3.20
C VAL A 468 -27.20 -28.41 4.41
N ARG A 469 -28.48 -28.06 4.33
CA ARG A 469 -29.44 -28.26 5.43
C ARG A 469 -29.91 -29.71 5.51
N ALA A 470 -30.00 -30.41 4.38
CA ALA A 470 -30.46 -31.80 4.31
C ALA A 470 -29.44 -32.81 4.85
#